data_429e05f5827815f33b998d10a35f098b
#
_entry.id   429e05f5827815f33b998d10a35f098b
#
_cell.length_a   1.000
_cell.length_b   1.000
_cell.length_c   1.000
_cell.angle_alpha   90.00
_cell.angle_beta   90.00
_cell.angle_gamma   90.00
#
_symmetry.space_group_name_H-M   'P 1'
#
loop_
_entity.id
_entity.type
_entity.pdbx_description
1 polymer ?
#
loop_
_entity_poly.entity_id
_entity_poly.type
_entity_poly.pdbx_seq_one_letter_code
_entity_poly.pdbx_strand_id
1 'polypeptide(L)'
;MRKKLRRFLRRALTEKLGVNRDAKLIDHYLRETVGPKKLQLGCGRNWLEGWLNSDYYPRTSDILHLDVTAPLPFSDGVFDYVFSEHVIEHISYPNGVFMLSECLRILKPGGIARIATPDLSFLIKLYRADDVSAEPRQAIEQEFLEFFLGNEIKDRANNAPVDFDVYLINKFVRAWGHEFIYDEKTLKYVFSDLGFTDIARRNVMESDHAALQNLENIDRKPAGHIALETVVLEARRPI
;
A
#
# COMPACT_ATOMS: atom_id res chain seq x y z
N MET A 1 35.15 16.36 -18.50
CA MET A 1 34.26 15.77 -19.52
C MET A 1 34.17 14.23 -19.42
N ARG A 2 35.31 13.49 -19.46
CA ARG A 2 35.33 12.00 -19.44
C ARG A 2 34.66 11.32 -18.22
N LYS A 3 34.75 11.88 -16.99
CA LYS A 3 34.09 11.31 -15.77
C LYS A 3 32.57 11.42 -15.80
N LYS A 4 32.02 12.55 -16.28
CA LYS A 4 30.56 12.74 -16.43
C LYS A 4 29.98 11.79 -17.48
N LEU A 5 30.64 11.62 -18.61
CA LEU A 5 30.26 10.71 -19.68
C LEU A 5 30.28 9.24 -19.21
N ARG A 6 31.30 8.82 -18.45
CA ARG A 6 31.37 7.46 -17.88
C ARG A 6 30.25 7.20 -16.85
N ARG A 7 29.88 8.21 -16.03
CA ARG A 7 28.78 8.10 -15.08
C ARG A 7 27.44 8.00 -15.81
N PHE A 8 27.23 8.79 -16.86
CA PHE A 8 26.06 8.73 -17.71
C PHE A 8 25.94 7.37 -18.41
N LEU A 9 27.00 6.88 -19.04
CA LEU A 9 27.00 5.58 -19.73
C LEU A 9 26.77 4.41 -18.75
N ARG A 10 27.36 4.46 -17.54
CA ARG A 10 27.07 3.46 -16.50
C ARG A 10 25.61 3.48 -16.09
N ARG A 11 25.04 4.66 -15.86
CA ARG A 11 23.62 4.80 -15.51
C ARG A 11 22.69 4.26 -16.60
N ALA A 12 22.91 4.66 -17.86
CA ALA A 12 22.14 4.16 -19.00
C ALA A 12 22.30 2.63 -19.19
N LEU A 13 23.49 2.07 -18.94
CA LEU A 13 23.71 0.62 -19.01
C LEU A 13 22.97 -0.11 -17.87
N THR A 14 23.00 0.44 -16.65
CA THR A 14 22.31 -0.13 -15.48
C THR A 14 20.79 -0.09 -15.70
N GLU A 15 20.26 1.03 -16.20
CA GLU A 15 18.84 1.17 -16.55
C GLU A 15 18.43 0.15 -17.63
N LYS A 16 19.22 0.01 -18.71
CA LYS A 16 18.95 -0.96 -19.79
C LYS A 16 19.03 -2.42 -19.30
N LEU A 17 19.95 -2.73 -18.40
CA LEU A 17 20.06 -4.07 -17.80
C LEU A 17 18.90 -4.34 -16.85
N GLY A 18 18.43 -3.32 -16.10
CA GLY A 18 17.24 -3.39 -15.24
C GLY A 18 16.00 -3.69 -16.05
N VAL A 19 15.71 -2.92 -17.08
CA VAL A 19 14.56 -3.13 -18.00
C VAL A 19 14.55 -4.54 -18.60
N ASN A 20 15.72 -5.06 -19.02
CA ASN A 20 15.79 -6.43 -19.56
C ASN A 20 15.55 -7.50 -18.48
N ARG A 21 15.96 -7.27 -17.23
CA ARG A 21 15.68 -8.16 -16.10
C ARG A 21 14.17 -8.19 -15.81
N ASP A 22 13.56 -7.03 -15.70
CA ASP A 22 12.15 -6.90 -15.34
C ASP A 22 11.24 -7.51 -16.43
N ALA A 23 11.55 -7.30 -17.70
CA ALA A 23 10.85 -7.94 -18.81
C ALA A 23 10.94 -9.48 -18.75
N LYS A 24 12.11 -10.04 -18.37
CA LYS A 24 12.28 -11.47 -18.20
C LYS A 24 11.51 -12.03 -17.00
N LEU A 25 11.44 -11.27 -15.89
CA LEU A 25 10.65 -11.66 -14.71
C LEU A 25 9.16 -11.71 -15.06
N ILE A 26 8.64 -10.68 -15.74
CA ILE A 26 7.25 -10.63 -16.21
C ILE A 26 6.95 -11.82 -17.11
N ASP A 27 7.75 -12.01 -18.16
CA ASP A 27 7.56 -13.08 -19.15
C ASP A 27 7.63 -14.48 -18.50
N HIS A 28 8.60 -14.71 -17.61
CA HIS A 28 8.71 -15.94 -16.84
C HIS A 28 7.45 -16.17 -15.98
N TYR A 29 7.06 -15.17 -15.16
CA TYR A 29 5.88 -15.29 -14.31
C TYR A 29 4.61 -15.59 -15.12
N LEU A 30 4.38 -14.86 -16.20
CA LEU A 30 3.17 -15.01 -17.02
C LEU A 30 3.10 -16.36 -17.74
N ARG A 31 4.24 -16.97 -18.11
CA ARG A 31 4.30 -18.28 -18.75
C ARG A 31 4.22 -19.43 -17.76
N GLU A 32 4.97 -19.36 -16.66
CA GLU A 32 5.13 -20.49 -15.74
C GLU A 32 4.02 -20.59 -14.69
N THR A 33 3.30 -19.47 -14.40
CA THR A 33 2.24 -19.50 -13.40
C THR A 33 1.05 -20.30 -13.90
N VAL A 34 0.75 -21.40 -13.22
CA VAL A 34 -0.47 -22.18 -13.41
C VAL A 34 -1.56 -21.63 -12.49
N GLY A 35 -2.74 -21.30 -13.04
CA GLY A 35 -3.86 -20.73 -12.27
C GLY A 35 -3.91 -19.19 -12.31
N PRO A 36 -4.52 -18.56 -11.29
CA PRO A 36 -4.74 -17.11 -11.26
C PRO A 36 -3.43 -16.33 -11.29
N LYS A 37 -3.34 -15.31 -12.15
CA LYS A 37 -2.24 -14.36 -12.20
C LYS A 37 -2.47 -13.28 -11.16
N LYS A 38 -1.47 -13.04 -10.31
CA LYS A 38 -1.56 -12.17 -9.14
C LYS A 38 -0.40 -11.19 -9.11
N LEU A 39 -0.66 -9.90 -8.93
CA LEU A 39 0.35 -8.84 -8.83
C LEU A 39 0.29 -8.18 -7.46
N GLN A 40 1.44 -8.06 -6.80
CA GLN A 40 1.58 -7.24 -5.60
C GLN A 40 2.33 -5.95 -5.94
N LEU A 41 1.75 -4.81 -5.61
CA LEU A 41 2.36 -3.49 -5.73
C LEU A 41 2.94 -3.06 -4.38
N GLY A 42 4.23 -2.68 -4.35
CA GLY A 42 4.89 -2.19 -3.15
C GLY A 42 5.08 -3.25 -2.07
N CYS A 43 5.66 -4.39 -2.42
CA CYS A 43 5.79 -5.52 -1.49
C CYS A 43 6.67 -5.23 -0.26
N GLY A 44 7.60 -4.28 -0.34
CA GLY A 44 8.51 -3.95 0.75
C GLY A 44 9.30 -5.15 1.24
N ARG A 45 8.94 -5.63 2.44
CA ARG A 45 9.48 -6.85 3.07
C ARG A 45 8.47 -7.99 3.14
N ASN A 46 7.23 -7.73 2.74
CA ASN A 46 6.12 -8.68 2.76
C ASN A 46 5.88 -9.23 1.34
N TRP A 47 6.84 -9.96 0.78
CA TRP A 47 6.63 -10.62 -0.50
C TRP A 47 5.73 -11.85 -0.34
N LEU A 48 4.87 -12.07 -1.30
CA LEU A 48 3.84 -13.11 -1.29
C LEU A 48 4.23 -14.26 -2.24
N GLU A 49 4.17 -15.49 -1.75
CA GLU A 49 4.44 -16.67 -2.57
C GLU A 49 3.37 -16.85 -3.67
N GLY A 50 3.84 -17.13 -4.89
CA GLY A 50 2.96 -17.30 -6.06
C GLY A 50 2.38 -15.99 -6.60
N TRP A 51 2.89 -14.83 -6.16
CA TRP A 51 2.58 -13.51 -6.71
C TRP A 51 3.76 -12.96 -7.52
N LEU A 52 3.47 -12.14 -8.53
CA LEU A 52 4.48 -11.25 -9.09
C LEU A 52 4.64 -10.08 -8.12
N ASN A 53 5.69 -10.16 -7.29
CA ASN A 53 5.98 -9.13 -6.31
C ASN A 53 6.71 -7.96 -6.96
N SER A 54 6.30 -6.74 -6.67
CA SER A 54 6.95 -5.53 -7.17
C SER A 54 7.17 -4.48 -6.10
N ASP A 55 8.18 -3.64 -6.30
CA ASP A 55 8.49 -2.52 -5.42
C ASP A 55 9.21 -1.42 -6.21
N TYR A 56 9.11 -0.18 -5.76
CA TYR A 56 9.90 0.92 -6.32
C TYR A 56 11.40 0.78 -6.04
N TYR A 57 11.76 0.17 -4.87
CA TYR A 57 13.12 -0.15 -4.47
C TYR A 57 13.29 -1.66 -4.24
N PRO A 58 13.36 -2.49 -5.30
CA PRO A 58 13.49 -3.95 -5.16
C PRO A 58 14.70 -4.31 -4.31
N ARG A 59 14.48 -5.16 -3.29
CA ARG A 59 15.55 -5.61 -2.38
C ARG A 59 16.32 -6.80 -2.91
N THR A 60 15.71 -7.56 -3.80
CA THR A 60 16.26 -8.78 -4.41
C THR A 60 15.98 -8.78 -5.90
N SER A 61 16.63 -9.66 -6.65
CA SER A 61 16.54 -9.70 -8.11
C SER A 61 15.25 -10.34 -8.64
N ASP A 62 14.50 -11.00 -7.80
CA ASP A 62 13.20 -11.65 -8.06
C ASP A 62 12.01 -10.73 -7.80
N ILE A 63 12.24 -9.55 -7.23
CA ILE A 63 11.23 -8.50 -7.10
C ILE A 63 11.31 -7.56 -8.31
N LEU A 64 10.18 -7.37 -8.96
CA LEU A 64 10.04 -6.48 -10.12
C LEU A 64 10.17 -5.01 -9.70
N HIS A 65 10.94 -4.22 -10.43
CA HIS A 65 10.93 -2.76 -10.24
C HIS A 65 9.70 -2.17 -10.90
N LEU A 66 8.81 -1.54 -10.12
CA LEU A 66 7.65 -0.80 -10.63
C LEU A 66 7.53 0.57 -9.96
N ASP A 67 7.28 1.57 -10.81
CA ASP A 67 6.80 2.88 -10.39
C ASP A 67 5.29 2.93 -10.64
N VAL A 68 4.50 2.93 -9.57
CA VAL A 68 3.03 2.96 -9.64
C VAL A 68 2.47 4.30 -10.13
N THR A 69 3.33 5.33 -10.24
CA THR A 69 2.98 6.64 -10.79
C THR A 69 3.21 6.74 -12.30
N ALA A 70 3.71 5.67 -12.94
CA ALA A 70 3.95 5.54 -14.37
C ALA A 70 3.11 4.40 -14.96
N PRO A 71 2.91 4.36 -16.30
CA PRO A 71 2.21 3.26 -16.96
C PRO A 71 2.85 1.91 -16.61
N LEU A 72 2.05 0.97 -16.12
CA LEU A 72 2.53 -0.35 -15.75
C LEU A 72 2.86 -1.17 -17.01
N PRO A 73 3.98 -1.93 -17.02
CA PRO A 73 4.48 -2.63 -18.21
C PRO A 73 3.72 -3.93 -18.49
N PHE A 74 2.41 -3.90 -18.37
CA PHE A 74 1.52 -5.04 -18.62
C PHE A 74 0.47 -4.69 -19.66
N SER A 75 0.07 -5.68 -20.45
CA SER A 75 -1.10 -5.55 -21.32
C SER A 75 -2.39 -5.46 -20.52
N ASP A 76 -3.46 -5.02 -21.16
CA ASP A 76 -4.79 -5.00 -20.56
C ASP A 76 -5.26 -6.42 -20.22
N GLY A 77 -5.93 -6.59 -19.12
CA GLY A 77 -6.61 -7.83 -18.77
C GLY A 77 -5.68 -9.03 -18.50
N VAL A 78 -4.55 -8.82 -17.85
CA VAL A 78 -3.55 -9.87 -17.57
C VAL A 78 -3.78 -10.55 -16.22
N PHE A 79 -4.14 -9.79 -15.18
CA PHE A 79 -4.19 -10.27 -13.82
C PHE A 79 -5.60 -10.61 -13.36
N ASP A 80 -5.71 -11.67 -12.57
CA ASP A 80 -6.95 -12.03 -11.86
C ASP A 80 -7.07 -11.21 -10.56
N TYR A 81 -5.92 -10.92 -9.92
CA TYR A 81 -5.87 -10.17 -8.66
C TYR A 81 -4.71 -9.17 -8.65
N VAL A 82 -4.98 -7.98 -8.11
CA VAL A 82 -3.97 -6.98 -7.78
C VAL A 82 -4.11 -6.63 -6.30
N PHE A 83 -3.01 -6.67 -5.56
CA PHE A 83 -2.94 -6.31 -4.14
C PHE A 83 -1.92 -5.20 -3.90
N SER A 84 -2.27 -4.27 -3.03
CA SER A 84 -1.37 -3.22 -2.54
C SER A 84 -1.64 -2.94 -1.07
N GLU A 85 -0.57 -2.90 -0.27
CA GLU A 85 -0.62 -2.59 1.16
C GLU A 85 0.34 -1.46 1.48
N HIS A 86 -0.19 -0.35 2.03
CA HIS A 86 0.58 0.82 2.44
C HIS A 86 1.50 1.37 1.33
N VAL A 87 0.90 1.72 0.20
CA VAL A 87 1.57 2.30 -0.98
C VAL A 87 0.88 3.58 -1.44
N ILE A 88 -0.45 3.55 -1.58
CA ILE A 88 -1.21 4.64 -2.21
C ILE A 88 -1.12 5.95 -1.41
N GLU A 89 -0.89 5.88 -0.10
CA GLU A 89 -0.67 7.03 0.77
C GLU A 89 0.66 7.74 0.54
N HIS A 90 1.64 7.06 -0.07
CA HIS A 90 2.97 7.60 -0.37
C HIS A 90 3.06 8.34 -1.71
N ILE A 91 1.96 8.47 -2.42
CA ILE A 91 1.86 9.19 -3.69
C ILE A 91 0.74 10.23 -3.62
N SER A 92 0.85 11.28 -4.45
CA SER A 92 -0.17 12.32 -4.50
C SER A 92 -1.54 11.77 -4.90
N TYR A 93 -2.61 12.44 -4.50
CA TYR A 93 -3.97 12.02 -4.87
C TYR A 93 -4.16 11.77 -6.38
N PRO A 94 -3.69 12.66 -7.30
CA PRO A 94 -3.78 12.37 -8.73
C PRO A 94 -3.03 11.10 -9.17
N ASN A 95 -1.85 10.84 -8.58
CA ASN A 95 -1.08 9.63 -8.85
C ASN A 95 -1.77 8.39 -8.27
N GLY A 96 -2.46 8.51 -7.13
CA GLY A 96 -3.28 7.43 -6.57
C GLY A 96 -4.45 7.06 -7.48
N VAL A 97 -5.15 8.06 -8.05
CA VAL A 97 -6.18 7.85 -9.07
C VAL A 97 -5.60 7.16 -10.31
N PHE A 98 -4.43 7.62 -10.78
CA PHE A 98 -3.74 6.98 -11.90
C PHE A 98 -3.35 5.53 -11.61
N MET A 99 -2.75 5.24 -10.44
CA MET A 99 -2.42 3.88 -10.01
C MET A 99 -3.65 2.96 -10.04
N LEU A 100 -4.80 3.42 -9.51
CA LEU A 100 -6.03 2.63 -9.52
C LEU A 100 -6.59 2.45 -10.94
N SER A 101 -6.46 3.44 -11.82
CA SER A 101 -6.84 3.29 -13.24
C SER A 101 -5.99 2.23 -13.95
N GLU A 102 -4.70 2.17 -13.66
CA GLU A 102 -3.80 1.13 -14.17
C GLU A 102 -4.16 -0.25 -13.59
N CYS A 103 -4.52 -0.33 -12.29
CA CYS A 103 -5.05 -1.57 -11.71
C CYS A 103 -6.30 -2.05 -12.46
N LEU A 104 -7.24 -1.14 -12.77
CA LEU A 104 -8.43 -1.48 -13.57
C LEU A 104 -8.05 -2.00 -14.95
N ARG A 105 -7.11 -1.33 -15.63
CA ARG A 105 -6.68 -1.70 -16.99
C ARG A 105 -6.06 -3.09 -17.06
N ILE A 106 -5.16 -3.40 -16.12
CA ILE A 106 -4.41 -4.67 -16.13
C ILE A 106 -5.18 -5.87 -15.55
N LEU A 107 -6.24 -5.62 -14.76
CA LEU A 107 -7.13 -6.69 -14.29
C LEU A 107 -7.92 -7.28 -15.46
N LYS A 108 -8.17 -8.59 -15.44
CA LYS A 108 -9.14 -9.23 -16.33
C LYS A 108 -10.57 -8.75 -16.03
N PRO A 109 -11.51 -8.85 -16.98
CA PRO A 109 -12.93 -8.74 -16.64
C PRO A 109 -13.29 -9.68 -15.48
N GLY A 110 -13.93 -9.15 -14.44
CA GLY A 110 -14.22 -9.88 -13.20
C GLY A 110 -13.05 -9.98 -12.20
N GLY A 111 -11.86 -9.54 -12.56
CA GLY A 111 -10.68 -9.51 -11.66
C GLY A 111 -10.83 -8.48 -10.54
N ILE A 112 -10.06 -8.62 -9.47
CA ILE A 112 -10.25 -7.86 -8.22
C ILE A 112 -8.97 -7.14 -7.83
N ALA A 113 -9.11 -5.83 -7.52
CA ALA A 113 -8.13 -5.05 -6.79
C ALA A 113 -8.44 -5.09 -5.29
N ARG A 114 -7.42 -5.34 -4.45
CA ARG A 114 -7.46 -5.18 -2.99
C ARG A 114 -6.45 -4.13 -2.58
N ILE A 115 -6.94 -3.04 -1.97
CA ILE A 115 -6.11 -1.93 -1.50
C ILE A 115 -6.27 -1.79 0.01
N ALA A 116 -5.16 -1.86 0.72
CA ALA A 116 -5.04 -1.63 2.16
C ALA A 116 -4.18 -0.38 2.39
N THR A 117 -4.69 0.61 3.13
CA THR A 117 -4.02 1.90 3.37
C THR A 117 -4.46 2.48 4.72
N PRO A 118 -3.67 3.38 5.36
CA PRO A 118 -4.11 4.03 6.58
C PRO A 118 -5.45 4.74 6.44
N ASP A 119 -6.31 4.61 7.45
CA ASP A 119 -7.68 5.15 7.49
C ASP A 119 -7.71 6.51 8.22
N LEU A 120 -7.96 7.58 7.49
CA LEU A 120 -8.14 8.91 8.09
C LEU A 120 -9.26 8.91 9.14
N SER A 121 -10.29 8.09 8.97
CA SER A 121 -11.40 8.01 9.93
C SER A 121 -10.96 7.49 11.30
N PHE A 122 -9.94 6.63 11.34
CA PHE A 122 -9.28 6.20 12.58
C PHE A 122 -8.65 7.38 13.32
N LEU A 123 -7.90 8.23 12.61
CA LEU A 123 -7.25 9.42 13.20
C LEU A 123 -8.27 10.42 13.75
N ILE A 124 -9.40 10.60 13.05
CA ILE A 124 -10.48 11.47 13.49
C ILE A 124 -11.18 10.90 14.71
N LYS A 125 -11.43 9.60 14.77
CA LYS A 125 -11.98 8.93 15.96
C LYS A 125 -11.05 9.06 17.16
N LEU A 126 -9.75 8.92 16.94
CA LEU A 126 -8.74 9.11 17.98
C LEU A 126 -8.81 10.53 18.57
N TYR A 127 -8.89 11.56 17.74
CA TYR A 127 -9.01 12.96 18.15
C TYR A 127 -10.30 13.27 18.91
N ARG A 128 -11.41 12.57 18.54
CA ARG A 128 -12.74 12.76 19.15
C ARG A 128 -13.01 11.82 20.33
N ALA A 129 -12.02 11.13 20.83
CA ALA A 129 -12.22 10.09 21.86
C ALA A 129 -12.76 10.59 23.22
N ASP A 130 -12.83 11.92 23.43
CA ASP A 130 -13.55 12.49 24.58
C ASP A 130 -15.07 12.22 24.56
N ASP A 131 -15.63 11.87 23.37
CA ASP A 131 -17.04 11.58 23.15
C ASP A 131 -17.37 10.07 23.12
N VAL A 132 -16.37 9.16 23.19
CA VAL A 132 -16.56 7.73 22.98
C VAL A 132 -16.04 6.93 24.16
N SER A 133 -16.85 5.98 24.66
CA SER A 133 -16.52 5.03 25.72
C SER A 133 -15.09 4.46 25.58
N ALA A 134 -14.35 4.47 26.66
CA ALA A 134 -12.90 4.34 26.83
C ALA A 134 -12.19 3.07 26.26
N GLU A 135 -12.89 2.11 25.67
CA GLU A 135 -12.29 0.82 25.31
C GLU A 135 -11.30 0.85 24.13
N PRO A 136 -11.50 1.59 23.02
CA PRO A 136 -10.47 1.70 21.97
C PRO A 136 -9.25 2.51 22.41
N ARG A 137 -9.43 3.46 23.33
CA ARG A 137 -8.38 4.39 23.77
C ARG A 137 -7.33 3.68 24.61
N GLN A 138 -7.73 2.82 25.56
CA GLN A 138 -6.80 2.14 26.48
C GLN A 138 -5.92 1.09 25.76
N ALA A 139 -6.42 0.40 24.75
CA ALA A 139 -5.64 -0.55 23.97
C ALA A 139 -4.65 0.12 23.00
N ILE A 140 -4.95 1.37 22.58
CA ILE A 140 -4.10 2.15 21.67
C ILE A 140 -3.04 2.94 22.45
N GLU A 141 -3.32 3.33 23.71
CA GLU A 141 -2.64 4.43 24.37
C GLU A 141 -1.16 4.22 24.67
N GLN A 142 -0.71 3.05 25.03
CA GLN A 142 0.66 2.95 25.51
C GLN A 142 1.65 2.36 24.51
N GLU A 143 1.43 1.19 23.96
CA GLU A 143 2.36 0.58 23.00
C GLU A 143 2.35 1.31 21.64
N PHE A 144 1.17 1.76 21.20
CA PHE A 144 0.99 2.47 19.95
C PHE A 144 1.66 3.86 20.01
N LEU A 145 1.41 4.61 21.09
CA LEU A 145 2.03 5.92 21.31
C LEU A 145 3.55 5.81 21.48
N GLU A 146 4.03 4.86 22.28
CA GLU A 146 5.47 4.64 22.47
C GLU A 146 6.19 4.25 21.17
N PHE A 147 5.56 3.45 20.33
CA PHE A 147 6.12 3.06 19.03
C PHE A 147 6.14 4.22 18.03
N PHE A 148 5.01 4.92 17.88
CA PHE A 148 4.88 5.97 16.86
C PHE A 148 5.51 7.28 17.27
N LEU A 149 5.52 7.62 18.56
CA LEU A 149 6.05 8.88 19.05
C LEU A 149 7.49 8.74 19.58
N GLY A 150 7.94 7.53 19.88
CA GLY A 150 9.32 7.20 20.19
C GLY A 150 9.98 8.11 21.22
N ASN A 151 11.27 8.44 21.01
CA ASN A 151 12.06 9.26 21.91
C ASN A 151 11.61 10.72 22.01
N GLU A 152 10.80 11.20 21.05
CA GLU A 152 10.30 12.60 21.08
C GLU A 152 9.41 12.88 22.29
N ILE A 153 8.80 11.82 22.88
CA ILE A 153 7.96 11.93 24.07
C ILE A 153 8.70 11.50 25.33
N LYS A 154 9.65 10.57 25.25
CA LYS A 154 10.40 10.12 26.45
C LYS A 154 11.10 11.26 27.19
N ASP A 155 11.61 12.26 26.45
CA ASP A 155 12.24 13.45 27.02
C ASP A 155 11.24 14.46 27.59
N ARG A 156 9.95 14.32 27.32
CA ARG A 156 8.88 15.22 27.76
C ARG A 156 7.83 14.57 28.65
N ALA A 157 7.99 13.30 29.00
CA ALA A 157 7.00 12.50 29.75
C ALA A 157 6.60 13.12 31.11
N ASN A 158 7.42 13.99 31.68
CA ASN A 158 7.12 14.72 32.92
C ASN A 158 6.34 16.05 32.69
N ASN A 159 6.18 16.53 31.44
CA ASN A 159 5.54 17.79 31.12
C ASN A 159 4.72 17.73 29.81
N ALA A 160 4.39 16.54 29.31
CA ALA A 160 3.61 16.42 28.08
C ALA A 160 2.16 16.83 28.31
N PRO A 161 1.55 17.57 27.36
CA PRO A 161 0.10 17.80 27.39
C PRO A 161 -0.63 16.44 27.34
N VAL A 162 -1.78 16.36 27.98
CA VAL A 162 -2.60 15.16 28.18
C VAL A 162 -3.08 14.55 26.86
N ASP A 163 -3.01 15.29 25.72
CA ASP A 163 -3.55 14.88 24.42
C ASP A 163 -2.44 14.69 23.38
N PHE A 164 -2.04 13.43 23.20
CA PHE A 164 -1.06 13.04 22.14
C PHE A 164 -1.68 12.92 20.74
N ASP A 165 -2.98 13.03 20.62
CA ASP A 165 -3.74 12.82 19.39
C ASP A 165 -3.25 13.71 18.24
N VAL A 166 -2.98 14.99 18.54
CA VAL A 166 -2.46 15.95 17.56
C VAL A 166 -1.09 15.55 17.03
N TYR A 167 -0.20 15.04 17.89
CA TYR A 167 1.13 14.57 17.49
C TYR A 167 1.02 13.34 16.59
N LEU A 168 0.17 12.38 16.96
CA LEU A 168 -0.05 11.15 16.20
C LEU A 168 -0.64 11.46 14.84
N ILE A 169 -1.68 12.30 14.76
CA ILE A 169 -2.28 12.74 13.51
C ILE A 169 -1.23 13.39 12.61
N ASN A 170 -0.43 14.33 13.14
CA ASN A 170 0.63 14.96 12.37
C ASN A 170 1.68 13.96 11.90
N LYS A 171 2.00 12.95 12.71
CA LYS A 171 2.93 11.88 12.33
C LYS A 171 2.38 11.05 11.17
N PHE A 172 1.13 10.62 11.25
CA PHE A 172 0.47 9.90 10.16
C PHE A 172 0.38 10.70 8.87
N VAL A 173 0.10 11.99 8.96
CA VAL A 173 -0.08 12.83 7.77
C VAL A 173 1.25 13.26 7.16
N ARG A 174 2.34 13.37 7.95
CA ARG A 174 3.59 14.04 7.52
C ARG A 174 4.85 13.18 7.56
N ALA A 175 4.81 12.05 8.30
CA ALA A 175 5.97 11.17 8.39
C ALA A 175 5.94 10.09 7.30
N TRP A 176 7.02 9.34 7.21
CA TRP A 176 7.20 8.19 6.31
C TRP A 176 7.04 8.49 4.81
N GLY A 177 6.92 9.76 4.42
CA GLY A 177 6.70 10.16 3.04
C GLY A 177 5.25 10.08 2.60
N HIS A 178 4.29 10.13 3.54
CA HIS A 178 2.88 10.20 3.20
C HIS A 178 2.54 11.52 2.50
N GLU A 179 1.81 11.43 1.40
CA GLU A 179 1.33 12.55 0.62
C GLU A 179 -0.19 12.72 0.72
N PHE A 180 -0.95 11.61 0.83
CA PHE A 180 -2.41 11.68 0.93
C PHE A 180 -2.97 10.50 1.75
N ILE A 181 -3.62 10.77 2.88
CA ILE A 181 -4.27 9.75 3.71
C ILE A 181 -5.73 9.63 3.30
N TYR A 182 -6.11 8.42 2.91
CA TYR A 182 -7.47 8.09 2.47
C TYR A 182 -8.39 7.79 3.65
N ASP A 183 -9.70 7.91 3.41
CA ASP A 183 -10.75 7.24 4.17
C ASP A 183 -11.53 6.30 3.26
N GLU A 184 -12.38 5.46 3.84
CA GLU A 184 -13.21 4.53 3.09
C GLU A 184 -14.06 5.24 2.03
N LYS A 185 -14.65 6.38 2.39
CA LYS A 185 -15.56 7.14 1.52
C LYS A 185 -14.84 7.67 0.28
N THR A 186 -13.67 8.29 0.47
CA THR A 186 -12.86 8.82 -0.62
C THR A 186 -12.36 7.71 -1.53
N LEU A 187 -11.86 6.62 -0.96
CA LEU A 187 -11.35 5.50 -1.75
C LEU A 187 -12.47 4.80 -2.52
N LYS A 188 -13.66 4.61 -1.93
CA LYS A 188 -14.86 4.11 -2.63
C LYS A 188 -15.27 5.01 -3.79
N TYR A 189 -15.25 6.33 -3.57
CA TYR A 189 -15.55 7.29 -4.62
C TYR A 189 -14.61 7.13 -5.80
N VAL A 190 -13.29 7.07 -5.56
CA VAL A 190 -12.29 6.90 -6.64
C VAL A 190 -12.49 5.59 -7.39
N PHE A 191 -12.72 4.49 -6.70
CA PHE A 191 -13.02 3.21 -7.36
C PHE A 191 -14.26 3.29 -8.25
N SER A 192 -15.34 3.89 -7.73
CA SER A 192 -16.60 4.05 -8.48
C SER A 192 -16.44 4.95 -9.69
N ASP A 193 -15.74 6.09 -9.55
CA ASP A 193 -15.50 7.06 -10.61
C ASP A 193 -14.66 6.46 -11.76
N LEU A 194 -13.72 5.57 -11.43
CA LEU A 194 -12.93 4.81 -12.41
C LEU A 194 -13.71 3.67 -13.10
N GLY A 195 -14.90 3.33 -12.60
CA GLY A 195 -15.75 2.29 -13.19
C GLY A 195 -15.58 0.90 -12.57
N PHE A 196 -14.98 0.76 -11.41
CA PHE A 196 -15.03 -0.49 -10.66
C PHE A 196 -16.43 -0.75 -10.11
N THR A 197 -16.77 -2.03 -9.96
CA THR A 197 -18.03 -2.52 -9.37
C THR A 197 -17.76 -3.37 -8.13
N ASP A 198 -18.81 -3.80 -7.44
CA ASP A 198 -18.73 -4.68 -6.25
C ASP A 198 -17.71 -4.18 -5.21
N ILE A 199 -17.72 -2.85 -4.95
CA ILE A 199 -16.79 -2.21 -4.04
C ILE A 199 -17.19 -2.52 -2.59
N ALA A 200 -16.37 -3.32 -1.91
CA ALA A 200 -16.67 -3.80 -0.55
C ALA A 200 -15.52 -3.50 0.42
N ARG A 201 -15.88 -3.02 1.63
CA ARG A 201 -14.93 -2.99 2.75
C ARG A 201 -14.72 -4.41 3.27
N ARG A 202 -13.48 -4.74 3.59
CA ARG A 202 -13.09 -5.99 4.24
C ARG A 202 -12.37 -5.71 5.56
N ASN A 203 -12.37 -6.69 6.44
CA ASN A 203 -11.41 -6.67 7.54
C ASN A 203 -10.02 -7.03 7.01
N VAL A 204 -9.00 -6.59 7.74
CA VAL A 204 -7.61 -7.01 7.51
C VAL A 204 -7.56 -8.53 7.56
N MET A 205 -6.80 -9.17 6.68
CA MET A 205 -6.66 -10.63 6.52
C MET A 205 -7.90 -11.38 5.97
N GLU A 206 -9.07 -10.74 5.86
CA GLU A 206 -10.31 -11.40 5.42
C GLU A 206 -10.68 -11.03 3.98
N SER A 207 -11.18 -12.00 3.24
CA SER A 207 -11.74 -11.83 1.90
C SER A 207 -12.70 -12.98 1.57
N ASP A 208 -13.68 -12.73 0.70
CA ASP A 208 -14.50 -13.78 0.08
C ASP A 208 -13.72 -14.57 -0.99
N HIS A 209 -12.55 -14.05 -1.40
CA HIS A 209 -11.66 -14.67 -2.37
C HIS A 209 -10.47 -15.31 -1.66
N ALA A 210 -10.31 -16.63 -1.74
CA ALA A 210 -9.22 -17.35 -1.08
C ALA A 210 -7.83 -16.80 -1.44
N ALA A 211 -7.65 -16.28 -2.66
CA ALA A 211 -6.40 -15.68 -3.11
C ALA A 211 -6.08 -14.33 -2.44
N LEU A 212 -7.04 -13.69 -1.79
CA LEU A 212 -6.91 -12.39 -1.13
C LEU A 212 -6.99 -12.47 0.40
N GLN A 213 -7.05 -13.68 0.96
CA GLN A 213 -7.00 -13.89 2.42
C GLN A 213 -5.55 -13.90 2.92
N ASN A 214 -5.36 -13.40 4.14
CA ASN A 214 -4.07 -13.44 4.86
C ASN A 214 -2.91 -12.75 4.11
N LEU A 215 -3.16 -11.62 3.46
CA LEU A 215 -2.15 -10.91 2.68
C LEU A 215 -1.44 -9.79 3.45
N GLU A 216 -2.14 -9.10 4.36
CA GLU A 216 -1.58 -7.97 5.07
C GLU A 216 -0.52 -8.41 6.09
N ASN A 217 0.51 -7.59 6.25
CA ASN A 217 1.61 -7.83 7.18
C ASN A 217 1.23 -7.45 8.62
N ILE A 218 0.50 -8.32 9.31
CA ILE A 218 0.08 -8.10 10.70
C ILE A 218 1.21 -8.21 11.72
N ASP A 219 2.39 -8.70 11.33
CA ASP A 219 3.58 -8.79 12.20
C ASP A 219 4.29 -7.44 12.38
N ARG A 220 3.84 -6.40 11.68
CA ARG A 220 4.32 -5.04 11.91
C ARG A 220 4.07 -4.62 13.36
N LYS A 221 5.06 -3.96 13.96
CA LYS A 221 4.94 -3.44 15.32
C LYS A 221 4.31 -2.04 15.34
N PRO A 222 3.56 -1.72 16.39
CA PRO A 222 3.10 -2.57 17.50
C PRO A 222 2.07 -3.60 17.01
N ALA A 223 1.98 -4.74 17.72
CA ALA A 223 1.06 -5.80 17.34
C ALA A 223 -0.40 -5.30 17.33
N GLY A 224 -1.16 -5.69 16.30
CA GLY A 224 -2.57 -5.33 16.16
C GLY A 224 -2.86 -3.95 15.55
N HIS A 225 -1.86 -3.07 15.39
CA HIS A 225 -2.09 -1.71 14.87
C HIS A 225 -2.65 -1.71 13.42
N ILE A 226 -2.20 -2.62 12.58
CA ILE A 226 -2.68 -2.74 11.20
C ILE A 226 -4.21 -2.93 11.15
N ALA A 227 -4.76 -3.77 12.02
CA ALA A 227 -6.21 -4.00 12.09
C ALA A 227 -7.00 -2.75 12.55
N LEU A 228 -6.36 -1.87 13.34
CA LEU A 228 -6.99 -0.66 13.88
C LEU A 228 -6.95 0.52 12.91
N GLU A 229 -5.80 0.72 12.27
CA GLU A 229 -5.54 1.93 11.48
C GLU A 229 -5.79 1.78 9.98
N THR A 230 -6.02 0.55 9.49
CA THR A 230 -6.06 0.27 8.06
C THR A 230 -7.49 0.12 7.55
N VAL A 231 -7.81 0.83 6.48
CA VAL A 231 -8.97 0.56 5.64
C VAL A 231 -8.57 -0.38 4.51
N VAL A 232 -9.36 -1.43 4.31
CA VAL A 232 -9.19 -2.40 3.22
C VAL A 232 -10.42 -2.36 2.33
N LEU A 233 -10.23 -2.07 1.04
CA LEU A 233 -11.27 -2.17 0.04
C LEU A 233 -10.91 -3.19 -1.04
N GLU A 234 -11.89 -3.98 -1.43
CA GLU A 234 -11.88 -4.80 -2.63
C GLU A 234 -12.83 -4.20 -3.65
N ALA A 235 -12.40 -4.18 -4.91
CA ALA A 235 -13.20 -3.66 -6.00
C ALA A 235 -12.98 -4.50 -7.26
N ARG A 236 -14.07 -4.78 -7.99
CA ARG A 236 -14.08 -5.66 -9.16
C ARG A 236 -14.00 -4.85 -10.46
N ARG A 237 -13.16 -5.28 -11.40
CA ARG A 237 -13.30 -4.86 -12.79
C ARG A 237 -14.60 -5.43 -13.37
N PRO A 238 -15.46 -4.61 -14.03
CA PRO A 238 -16.66 -5.12 -14.71
C PRO A 238 -16.35 -6.25 -15.71
N ILE A 239 -17.34 -7.15 -15.91
CA ILE A 239 -17.28 -8.25 -16.87
C ILE A 239 -17.40 -7.74 -18.31
#